data_f5ef082ee0b87d9462d40ca70aa20eda
#
_entry.id   f5ef082ee0b87d9462d40ca70aa20eda
#
_cell.length_a   1.000
_cell.length_b   1.000
_cell.length_c   1.000
_cell.angle_alpha   90.00
_cell.angle_beta   90.00
_cell.angle_gamma   90.00
#
_symmetry.space_group_name_H-M   'P 1'
#
loop_
_entity.id
_entity.type
_entity.pdbx_description
1 polymer ?
#
loop_
_entity_poly.entity_id
_entity_poly.type
_entity_poly.pdbx_seq_one_letter_code
_entity_poly.pdbx_strand_id
1 'polypeptide(L)'
;MRVEDLSTYEIIEKREIPDINSVTYLCRHKKTGARVALVSNDDENKVFYIGFRTTPKDSTGVAHILEHSVLCGSKEFPVKDPFVELVKGSLNTFLNAM
;
A
#
# COMPACT_ATOMS: atom_id res chain seq x y z
N MET A 1 -14.70 10.75 -12.19
CA MET A 1 -13.60 11.56 -11.63
C MET A 1 -12.29 11.13 -12.26
N ARG A 2 -11.49 12.06 -12.68
CA ARG A 2 -10.19 11.81 -13.30
C ARG A 2 -9.08 12.02 -12.26
N VAL A 3 -7.95 11.33 -12.42
CA VAL A 3 -6.81 11.47 -11.51
C VAL A 3 -6.31 12.92 -11.51
N GLU A 4 -6.33 13.57 -12.66
CA GLU A 4 -5.90 14.96 -12.83
C GLU A 4 -6.76 15.96 -12.04
N ASP A 5 -7.98 15.58 -11.68
CA ASP A 5 -8.93 16.44 -10.97
C ASP A 5 -8.78 16.35 -9.44
N LEU A 6 -7.88 15.51 -8.93
CA LEU A 6 -7.65 15.34 -7.50
C LEU A 6 -6.78 16.47 -6.95
N SER A 7 -7.37 17.35 -6.16
CA SER A 7 -6.67 18.52 -5.59
C SER A 7 -5.65 18.15 -4.52
N THR A 8 -5.80 16.96 -3.91
CA THR A 8 -4.92 16.47 -2.85
C THR A 8 -3.56 16.02 -3.37
N TYR A 9 -3.47 15.70 -4.65
CA TYR A 9 -2.29 15.13 -5.28
C TYR A 9 -1.78 16.04 -6.39
N GLU A 10 -0.46 16.10 -6.52
CA GLU A 10 0.22 16.71 -7.64
C GLU A 10 0.74 15.62 -8.57
N ILE A 11 0.39 15.69 -9.85
CA ILE A 11 0.87 14.72 -10.83
C ILE A 11 2.28 15.13 -11.25
N ILE A 12 3.25 14.25 -10.97
CA ILE A 12 4.66 14.45 -11.33
C ILE A 12 4.90 13.94 -12.74
N GLU A 13 4.35 12.76 -13.07
CA GLU A 13 4.55 12.12 -14.35
C GLU A 13 3.34 11.27 -14.71
N LYS A 14 2.98 11.28 -15.98
CA LYS A 14 1.99 10.36 -16.56
C LYS A 14 2.69 9.59 -17.66
N ARG A 15 2.61 8.26 -17.65
CA ARG A 15 3.25 7.41 -18.65
C ARG A 15 2.27 6.35 -19.15
N GLU A 16 2.16 6.25 -20.46
CA GLU A 16 1.41 5.17 -21.10
C GLU A 16 2.35 4.01 -21.39
N ILE A 17 1.92 2.79 -21.04
CA ILE A 17 2.69 1.56 -21.23
C ILE A 17 1.83 0.62 -22.08
N PRO A 18 1.90 0.73 -23.41
CA PRO A 18 1.02 -0.03 -24.30
C PRO A 18 1.26 -1.54 -24.25
N ASP A 19 2.46 -1.99 -23.91
CA ASP A 19 2.80 -3.42 -23.82
C ASP A 19 1.95 -4.17 -22.80
N ILE A 20 1.53 -3.51 -21.74
CA ILE A 20 0.67 -4.07 -20.69
C ILE A 20 -0.68 -3.35 -20.60
N ASN A 21 -1.00 -2.57 -21.62
CA ASN A 21 -2.26 -1.83 -21.72
C ASN A 21 -2.57 -0.99 -20.46
N SER A 22 -1.56 -0.30 -19.95
CA SER A 22 -1.66 0.44 -18.70
C SER A 22 -1.30 1.90 -18.86
N VAL A 23 -1.90 2.73 -18.02
CA VAL A 23 -1.52 4.13 -17.81
C VAL A 23 -1.08 4.30 -16.38
N THR A 24 0.12 4.82 -16.18
CA THR A 24 0.69 5.01 -14.84
C THR A 24 0.79 6.49 -14.53
N TYR A 25 0.31 6.88 -13.36
CA TYR A 25 0.43 8.24 -12.83
C TYR A 25 1.36 8.20 -11.63
N LEU A 26 2.43 8.97 -11.65
CA LEU A 26 3.25 9.20 -10.47
C LEU A 26 2.81 10.52 -9.84
N CYS A 27 2.32 10.44 -8.63
CA CYS A 27 1.76 11.57 -7.89
C CYS A 27 2.52 11.81 -6.59
N ARG A 28 2.41 13.04 -6.09
CA ARG A 28 2.90 13.40 -4.77
C ARG A 28 1.73 13.90 -3.93
N HIS A 29 1.56 13.36 -2.74
CA HIS A 29 0.57 13.83 -1.79
C HIS A 29 1.02 15.18 -1.24
N LYS A 30 0.24 16.24 -1.47
CA LYS A 30 0.65 17.63 -1.18
C LYS A 30 0.94 17.86 0.30
N LYS A 31 0.15 17.26 1.19
CA LYS A 31 0.26 17.45 2.63
C LYS A 31 1.47 16.74 3.24
N THR A 32 1.77 15.52 2.81
CA THR A 32 2.79 14.65 3.43
C THR A 32 4.05 14.49 2.59
N GLY A 33 4.00 14.81 1.31
CA GLY A 33 5.09 14.53 0.37
C GLY A 33 5.21 13.07 -0.05
N ALA A 34 4.31 12.19 0.41
CA ALA A 34 4.32 10.80 0.04
C ALA A 34 4.16 10.62 -1.47
N ARG A 35 4.92 9.70 -2.06
CA ARG A 35 4.79 9.37 -3.47
C ARG A 35 3.75 8.27 -3.65
N VAL A 36 2.89 8.44 -4.64
CA VAL A 36 1.81 7.51 -4.94
C VAL A 36 1.90 7.17 -6.43
N ALA A 37 1.97 5.89 -6.74
CA ALA A 37 1.88 5.40 -8.10
C ALA A 37 0.51 4.76 -8.31
N LEU A 38 -0.22 5.28 -9.29
CA LEU A 38 -1.52 4.73 -9.69
C LEU A 38 -1.36 4.08 -11.06
N VAL A 39 -1.71 2.80 -11.13
CA VAL A 39 -1.66 2.04 -12.37
C VAL A 39 -3.09 1.70 -12.77
N SER A 40 -3.53 2.24 -13.90
CA SER A 40 -4.86 1.99 -14.45
C SER A 40 -4.73 1.05 -15.65
N ASN A 41 -5.43 -0.06 -15.62
CA ASN A 41 -5.49 -1.03 -16.71
C ASN A 41 -6.83 -1.77 -16.71
N ASP A 42 -6.95 -2.77 -17.57
CA ASP A 42 -8.16 -3.58 -17.73
C ASP A 42 -8.12 -4.91 -16.94
N ASP A 43 -7.15 -5.09 -16.06
CA ASP A 43 -7.05 -6.25 -15.20
C ASP A 43 -8.17 -6.24 -14.15
N GLU A 44 -8.84 -7.37 -13.97
CA GLU A 44 -9.90 -7.52 -12.97
C GLU A 44 -9.35 -7.56 -11.55
N ASN A 45 -8.09 -7.95 -11.36
CA ASN A 45 -7.45 -8.00 -10.06
C ASN A 45 -7.07 -6.60 -9.58
N LYS A 46 -7.36 -6.32 -8.33
CA LYS A 46 -6.99 -5.06 -7.69
C LYS A 46 -5.86 -5.30 -6.71
N VAL A 47 -4.84 -4.47 -6.76
CA VAL A 47 -3.67 -4.58 -5.90
C VAL A 47 -3.45 -3.26 -5.17
N PHE A 48 -3.21 -3.35 -3.87
CA PHE A 48 -2.75 -2.24 -3.05
C PHE A 48 -1.40 -2.59 -2.46
N TYR A 49 -0.45 -1.66 -2.55
CA TYR A 49 0.89 -1.80 -1.98
C TYR A 49 1.24 -0.52 -1.22
N ILE A 50 1.82 -0.66 -0.06
CA ILE A 50 2.41 0.46 0.68
C ILE A 50 3.80 0.07 1.16
N GLY A 51 4.80 0.91 0.86
CA GLY A 51 6.19 0.65 1.21
C GLY A 51 6.81 1.82 1.95
N PHE A 52 7.62 1.50 2.94
CA PHE A 52 8.37 2.47 3.73
C PHE A 52 9.86 2.22 3.59
N ARG A 53 10.64 3.28 3.50
CA ARG A 53 12.09 3.16 3.51
C ARG A 53 12.54 2.90 4.97
N THR A 54 12.95 1.68 5.25
CA THR A 54 13.35 1.25 6.60
C THR A 54 14.76 0.65 6.59
N THR A 55 15.73 1.42 6.11
CA THR A 55 17.13 0.98 6.08
C THR A 55 17.63 0.73 7.50
N PRO A 56 18.06 -0.51 7.85
CA PRO A 56 18.50 -0.81 9.21
C PRO A 56 19.89 -0.21 9.48
N LYS A 57 20.11 0.14 10.74
CA LYS A 57 21.43 0.60 11.23
C LYS A 57 22.22 -0.53 11.88
N ASP A 58 21.57 -1.62 12.26
CA ASP A 58 22.17 -2.77 12.93
C ASP A 58 21.36 -4.05 12.59
N SER A 59 21.71 -5.16 13.22
CA SER A 59 21.10 -6.47 12.95
C SER A 59 20.06 -6.88 14.01
N THR A 60 19.46 -5.93 14.70
CA THR A 60 18.46 -6.23 15.75
C THR A 60 17.10 -6.62 15.22
N GLY A 61 16.83 -6.44 13.92
CA GLY A 61 15.57 -6.79 13.31
C GLY A 61 14.41 -5.85 13.63
N VAL A 62 14.71 -4.59 13.93
CA VAL A 62 13.70 -3.59 14.33
C VAL A 62 12.57 -3.46 13.32
N ALA A 63 12.89 -3.36 12.03
CA ALA A 63 11.88 -3.21 10.98
C ALA A 63 10.97 -4.45 10.88
N HIS A 64 11.53 -5.63 11.00
CA HIS A 64 10.81 -6.90 10.96
C HIS A 64 9.88 -7.04 12.18
N ILE A 65 10.39 -6.71 13.37
CA ILE A 65 9.61 -6.74 14.61
C ILE A 65 8.44 -5.75 14.52
N LEU A 66 8.70 -4.56 14.01
CA LEU A 66 7.66 -3.54 13.83
C LEU A 66 6.59 -4.01 12.83
N GLU A 67 6.98 -4.65 11.74
CA GLU A 67 6.06 -5.21 10.75
C GLU A 67 5.04 -6.15 11.41
N HIS A 68 5.52 -7.11 12.19
CA HIS A 68 4.63 -8.02 12.91
C HIS A 68 3.79 -7.29 13.97
N SER A 69 4.39 -6.33 14.68
CA SER A 69 3.73 -5.64 15.78
C SER A 69 2.54 -4.80 15.34
N VAL A 70 2.60 -4.15 14.19
CA VAL A 70 1.51 -3.30 13.70
C VAL A 70 0.26 -4.10 13.33
N LEU A 71 0.39 -5.41 13.15
CA LEU A 71 -0.72 -6.31 12.85
C LEU A 71 -1.46 -6.78 14.08
N CYS A 72 -0.94 -6.51 15.28
CA CYS A 72 -1.48 -7.05 16.54
C CYS A 72 -2.60 -6.18 17.14
N GLY A 73 -2.91 -5.04 16.55
CA GLY A 73 -3.96 -4.15 17.00
C GLY A 73 -3.72 -2.71 16.59
N SER A 74 -4.74 -1.88 16.68
CA SER A 74 -4.65 -0.47 16.38
C SER A 74 -5.71 0.33 17.13
N LYS A 75 -5.64 1.65 17.04
CA LYS A 75 -6.65 2.53 17.64
C LYS A 75 -8.04 2.27 17.04
N GLU A 76 -8.11 2.06 15.73
CA GLU A 76 -9.37 1.81 15.03
C GLU A 76 -9.87 0.37 15.27
N PHE A 77 -8.97 -0.57 15.50
CA PHE A 77 -9.28 -1.97 15.73
C PHE A 77 -8.59 -2.44 17.03
N PRO A 78 -9.13 -2.04 18.19
CA PRO A 78 -8.51 -2.32 19.50
C PRO A 78 -8.79 -3.73 19.99
N VAL A 79 -8.67 -4.71 19.11
CA VAL A 79 -8.84 -6.13 19.40
C VAL A 79 -7.50 -6.84 19.26
N LYS A 80 -7.35 -7.97 19.95
CA LYS A 80 -6.13 -8.77 19.85
C LYS A 80 -6.08 -9.46 18.49
N ASP A 81 -4.96 -9.26 17.80
CA ASP A 81 -4.66 -9.90 16.49
C ASP A 81 -5.76 -9.74 15.44
N PRO A 82 -6.16 -8.49 15.06
CA PRO A 82 -7.18 -8.29 14.06
C PRO A 82 -6.83 -8.89 12.70
N PHE A 83 -5.54 -8.99 12.39
CA PHE A 83 -5.03 -9.62 11.17
C PHE A 83 -5.44 -11.10 11.09
N VAL A 84 -5.26 -11.84 12.18
CA VAL A 84 -5.64 -13.25 12.27
C VAL A 84 -7.17 -13.42 12.26
N GLU A 85 -7.89 -12.52 12.92
CA GLU A 85 -9.35 -12.54 12.92
C GLU A 85 -9.94 -12.35 11.51
N LEU A 86 -9.32 -11.53 10.70
CA LEU A 86 -9.74 -11.34 9.30
C LEU A 86 -9.68 -12.62 8.48
N VAL A 87 -8.64 -13.44 8.67
CA VAL A 87 -8.49 -14.69 7.90
C VAL A 87 -9.56 -15.71 8.26
N LYS A 88 -10.03 -15.73 9.49
CA LYS A 88 -11.08 -16.66 9.93
C LYS A 88 -12.42 -16.44 9.23
N GLY A 89 -12.70 -15.20 8.83
CA GLY A 89 -13.93 -14.85 8.14
C GLY A 89 -13.81 -14.77 6.63
N SER A 90 -12.65 -15.07 6.08
CA SER A 90 -12.35 -14.89 4.65
C SER A 90 -12.28 -16.23 3.94
N LEU A 91 -12.86 -16.28 2.73
CA LEU A 91 -12.73 -17.42 1.83
C LEU A 91 -11.66 -17.11 0.80
N ASN A 92 -10.85 -18.12 0.46
CA ASN A 92 -9.84 -18.03 -0.59
C ASN A 92 -8.84 -16.89 -0.36
N THR A 93 -8.40 -16.72 0.90
CA THR A 93 -7.50 -15.64 1.32
C THR A 93 -6.22 -16.23 1.89
N PHE A 94 -5.08 -15.72 1.43
CA PHE A 94 -3.77 -16.01 2.00
C PHE A 94 -3.27 -14.78 2.77
N LEU A 95 -2.91 -14.99 4.02
CA LEU A 95 -2.37 -13.96 4.92
C LEU A 95 -1.01 -14.39 5.45
N ASN A 96 -0.04 -13.48 5.43
CA ASN A 96 1.28 -13.73 5.97
C ASN A 96 1.96 -12.43 6.40
N ALA A 97 2.87 -12.53 7.37
CA ALA A 97 3.81 -11.50 7.77
C ALA A 97 5.23 -12.10 7.69
N MET A 98 6.14 -11.41 7.02
CA MET A 98 7.49 -11.92 6.78
C MET A 98 8.58 -11.15 7.50
#